data_5f62b86fd1a599cc407a39f38a2940aa
#
_entry.id   5f62b86fd1a599cc407a39f38a2940aa
#
_cell.length_a   1.000
_cell.length_b   1.000
_cell.length_c   1.000
_cell.angle_alpha   90.00
_cell.angle_beta   90.00
_cell.angle_gamma   90.00
#
_symmetry.space_group_name_H-M   'P 1'
#
loop_
_entity.id
_entity.type
_entity.pdbx_description
1 polymer ?
#
loop_
_entity_poly.entity_id
_entity_poly.type
_entity_poly.pdbx_seq_one_letter_code
_entity_poly.pdbx_strand_id
1 'polypeptide(L)'
;VSDDASGYEPLFIFSWRNLVVGALSLAFLGGAILMYLLWAALFNEIGIGFFKELFRKVWFVTLLGALSFGGGVIVFRGLTDVVDSISRLLSGIIKLLLPFLLVMTAVFLVALPFTGLEILWATNQGTMLLMVLTFILLLCINAVYQTGAAENPYPLWLHHAITGALFTLPIFSALSFYGLYARLDQYAWTVVRYWAVVIWLILCLFSFGYVLAVIKCRAAWPTMMASVNSILGVFVIVVLLLSNSPLLDFRKLSLASQMHRLTSGAVSPEDFDDQYLRNELARPGYLALQELTAQDP
;
A
#
# COMPACT_ATOMS: atom_id res chain seq x y z
N VAL A 1 -31.49 9.00 6.35
CA VAL A 1 -30.50 8.14 5.68
C VAL A 1 -29.87 8.84 4.49
N SER A 2 -30.26 10.08 4.16
CA SER A 2 -29.79 10.83 2.98
C SER A 2 -28.70 11.86 3.27
N ASP A 3 -28.31 12.10 4.53
CA ASP A 3 -27.33 13.15 4.89
C ASP A 3 -25.86 12.67 4.90
N ASP A 4 -25.60 11.38 5.08
CA ASP A 4 -24.22 10.88 5.16
C ASP A 4 -23.48 10.79 3.80
N ALA A 5 -24.21 10.65 2.70
CA ALA A 5 -23.59 10.62 1.37
C ALA A 5 -23.07 12.00 0.92
N SER A 6 -23.62 13.09 1.45
CA SER A 6 -23.22 14.46 1.11
C SER A 6 -21.83 14.86 1.63
N GLY A 7 -21.33 14.18 2.67
CA GLY A 7 -20.01 14.43 3.24
C GLY A 7 -18.87 13.67 2.56
N TYR A 8 -19.14 12.48 2.03
CA TYR A 8 -18.10 11.63 1.43
C TYR A 8 -17.62 12.12 0.05
N GLU A 9 -18.53 12.58 -0.79
CA GLU A 9 -18.21 13.04 -2.16
C GLU A 9 -17.13 14.14 -2.18
N PRO A 10 -17.26 15.23 -1.41
CA PRO A 10 -16.21 16.24 -1.35
C PRO A 10 -14.87 15.70 -0.83
N LEU A 11 -14.89 14.79 0.16
CA LEU A 11 -13.68 14.17 0.70
C LEU A 11 -13.01 13.28 -0.34
N PHE A 12 -13.77 12.51 -1.11
CA PHE A 12 -13.24 11.68 -2.18
C PHE A 12 -12.60 12.54 -3.27
N ILE A 13 -13.31 13.56 -3.79
CA ILE A 13 -12.80 14.46 -4.83
C ILE A 13 -11.54 15.17 -4.36
N PHE A 14 -11.52 15.66 -3.13
CA PHE A 14 -10.35 16.30 -2.54
C PHE A 14 -9.17 15.34 -2.42
N SER A 15 -9.40 14.11 -1.94
CA SER A 15 -8.36 13.09 -1.79
C SER A 15 -7.82 12.65 -3.14
N TRP A 16 -8.70 12.44 -4.13
CA TRP A 16 -8.33 12.08 -5.49
C TRP A 16 -7.48 13.16 -6.16
N ARG A 17 -7.89 14.43 -6.02
CA ARG A 17 -7.14 15.57 -6.53
C ARG A 17 -5.75 15.69 -5.89
N ASN A 18 -5.66 15.52 -4.56
CA ASN A 18 -4.37 15.53 -3.88
C ASN A 18 -3.47 14.36 -4.30
N LEU A 19 -4.03 13.18 -4.58
CA LEU A 19 -3.29 12.04 -5.15
C LEU A 19 -2.69 12.41 -6.50
N VAL A 20 -3.47 13.02 -7.40
CA VAL A 20 -3.00 13.46 -8.72
C VAL A 20 -1.92 14.54 -8.59
N VAL A 21 -2.13 15.55 -7.73
CA VAL A 21 -1.11 16.57 -7.44
C VAL A 21 0.18 15.93 -6.91
N GLY A 22 0.07 14.98 -5.99
CA GLY A 22 1.22 14.26 -5.45
C GLY A 22 1.97 13.47 -6.54
N ALA A 23 1.25 12.73 -7.39
CA ALA A 23 1.82 11.96 -8.49
C ALA A 23 2.55 12.87 -9.51
N LEU A 24 1.95 13.99 -9.89
CA LEU A 24 2.57 14.98 -10.78
C LEU A 24 3.81 15.63 -10.14
N SER A 25 3.76 15.89 -8.82
CA SER A 25 4.90 16.44 -8.08
C SER A 25 6.06 15.45 -7.99
N LEU A 26 5.77 14.15 -7.87
CA LEU A 26 6.78 13.09 -7.94
C LEU A 26 7.37 12.96 -9.36
N ALA A 27 6.55 13.07 -10.40
CA ALA A 27 7.04 13.09 -11.78
C ALA A 27 7.95 14.31 -12.04
N PHE A 28 7.55 15.48 -11.52
CA PHE A 28 8.38 16.70 -11.58
C PHE A 28 9.71 16.52 -10.83
N LEU A 29 9.69 15.94 -9.63
CA LEU A 29 10.89 15.57 -8.89
C LEU A 29 11.79 14.64 -9.70
N GLY A 30 11.23 13.61 -10.35
CA GLY A 30 11.98 12.71 -11.22
C GLY A 30 12.67 13.44 -12.37
N GLY A 31 11.95 14.34 -13.03
CA GLY A 31 12.52 15.22 -14.07
C GLY A 31 13.63 16.12 -13.53
N ALA A 32 13.44 16.72 -12.37
CA ALA A 32 14.45 17.54 -11.71
C ALA A 32 15.72 16.74 -11.38
N ILE A 33 15.58 15.52 -10.83
CA ILE A 33 16.72 14.63 -10.56
C ILE A 33 17.48 14.32 -11.86
N LEU A 34 16.79 13.99 -12.95
CA LEU A 34 17.44 13.75 -14.24
C LEU A 34 18.23 14.97 -14.73
N MET A 35 17.67 16.19 -14.58
CA MET A 35 18.37 17.43 -14.91
C MET A 35 19.62 17.63 -14.03
N TYR A 36 19.55 17.35 -12.74
CA TYR A 36 20.70 17.48 -11.83
C TYR A 36 21.81 16.49 -12.17
N LEU A 37 21.44 15.25 -12.50
CA LEU A 37 22.39 14.23 -12.92
C LEU A 37 23.06 14.61 -14.26
N LEU A 38 22.28 15.10 -15.23
CA LEU A 38 22.82 15.59 -16.48
C LEU A 38 23.78 16.76 -16.27
N TRP A 39 23.41 17.72 -15.41
CA TRP A 39 24.25 18.84 -15.05
C TRP A 39 25.58 18.36 -14.45
N ALA A 40 25.52 17.47 -13.43
CA ALA A 40 26.72 16.91 -12.82
C ALA A 40 27.63 16.19 -13.84
N ALA A 41 27.04 15.44 -14.78
CA ALA A 41 27.78 14.75 -15.84
C ALA A 41 28.48 15.75 -16.77
N LEU A 42 27.75 16.76 -17.29
CA LEU A 42 28.31 17.76 -18.20
C LEU A 42 29.49 18.55 -17.58
N PHE A 43 29.35 18.98 -16.32
CA PHE A 43 30.43 19.69 -15.64
C PHE A 43 31.63 18.80 -15.31
N ASN A 44 31.40 17.51 -15.05
CA ASN A 44 32.47 16.56 -14.83
C ASN A 44 33.31 16.32 -16.11
N GLU A 45 32.69 16.34 -17.31
CA GLU A 45 33.38 16.19 -18.60
C GLU A 45 34.31 17.36 -18.89
N ILE A 46 34.02 18.56 -18.40
CA ILE A 46 34.90 19.74 -18.56
C ILE A 46 35.89 19.90 -17.38
N GLY A 47 36.03 18.85 -16.54
CA GLY A 47 36.99 18.82 -15.42
C GLY A 47 36.49 19.44 -14.13
N ILE A 48 35.22 19.88 -14.01
CA ILE A 48 34.64 20.46 -12.83
C ILE A 48 33.87 19.36 -12.04
N GLY A 49 34.59 18.66 -11.15
CA GLY A 49 34.01 17.58 -10.32
C GLY A 49 33.10 18.02 -9.16
N PHE A 50 33.06 19.34 -8.83
CA PHE A 50 32.34 19.89 -7.70
C PHE A 50 30.87 19.47 -7.61
N PHE A 51 30.12 19.56 -8.72
CA PHE A 51 28.70 19.22 -8.75
C PHE A 51 28.47 17.72 -8.51
N LYS A 52 29.32 16.86 -9.06
CA LYS A 52 29.26 15.40 -8.84
C LYS A 52 29.47 15.05 -7.37
N GLU A 53 30.40 15.71 -6.69
CA GLU A 53 30.62 15.51 -5.25
C GLU A 53 29.47 16.07 -4.42
N LEU A 54 28.93 17.23 -4.80
CA LEU A 54 27.83 17.88 -4.10
C LEU A 54 26.57 17.02 -4.15
N PHE A 55 26.21 16.45 -5.31
CA PHE A 55 25.08 15.55 -5.49
C PHE A 55 25.29 14.14 -4.88
N ARG A 56 26.45 13.84 -4.34
CA ARG A 56 26.68 12.65 -3.49
C ARG A 56 26.42 12.91 -2.01
N LYS A 57 26.32 14.16 -1.58
CA LYS A 57 26.04 14.50 -0.18
C LYS A 57 24.55 14.33 0.12
N VAL A 58 24.23 13.41 1.03
CA VAL A 58 22.85 13.07 1.39
C VAL A 58 22.02 14.31 1.79
N TRP A 59 22.58 15.18 2.63
CA TRP A 59 21.89 16.40 3.05
C TRP A 59 21.50 17.31 1.87
N PHE A 60 22.38 17.44 0.87
CA PHE A 60 22.13 18.30 -0.29
C PHE A 60 21.07 17.71 -1.22
N VAL A 61 21.15 16.40 -1.49
CA VAL A 61 20.14 15.69 -2.31
C VAL A 61 18.78 15.71 -1.64
N THR A 62 18.72 15.54 -0.32
CA THR A 62 17.47 15.60 0.45
C THR A 62 16.85 17.00 0.37
N LEU A 63 17.66 18.06 0.57
CA LEU A 63 17.19 19.45 0.48
C LEU A 63 16.66 19.76 -0.93
N LEU A 64 17.44 19.43 -1.96
CA LEU A 64 17.09 19.68 -3.35
C LEU A 64 15.84 18.89 -3.78
N GLY A 65 15.73 17.63 -3.33
CA GLY A 65 14.56 16.81 -3.52
C GLY A 65 13.31 17.38 -2.85
N ALA A 66 13.43 17.82 -1.60
CA ALA A 66 12.34 18.46 -0.87
C ALA A 66 11.87 19.75 -1.54
N LEU A 67 12.80 20.60 -2.00
CA LEU A 67 12.49 21.83 -2.73
C LEU A 67 11.82 21.53 -4.08
N SER A 68 12.31 20.55 -4.82
CA SER A 68 11.73 20.16 -6.12
C SER A 68 10.33 19.58 -5.93
N PHE A 69 10.14 18.66 -4.99
CA PHE A 69 8.82 18.11 -4.70
C PHE A 69 7.85 19.18 -4.21
N GLY A 70 8.26 19.99 -3.23
CA GLY A 70 7.44 21.09 -2.69
C GLY A 70 7.08 22.13 -3.75
N GLY A 71 8.04 22.50 -4.60
CA GLY A 71 7.80 23.37 -5.76
C GLY A 71 6.78 22.76 -6.73
N GLY A 72 6.89 21.47 -7.02
CA GLY A 72 5.91 20.72 -7.81
C GLY A 72 4.50 20.81 -7.19
N VAL A 73 4.38 20.57 -5.88
CA VAL A 73 3.08 20.67 -5.18
C VAL A 73 2.48 22.08 -5.30
N ILE A 74 3.28 23.14 -5.13
CA ILE A 74 2.81 24.52 -5.26
C ILE A 74 2.30 24.79 -6.68
N VAL A 75 3.08 24.41 -7.70
CA VAL A 75 2.74 24.61 -9.11
C VAL A 75 1.46 23.86 -9.46
N PHE A 76 1.37 22.56 -9.19
CA PHE A 76 0.21 21.76 -9.58
C PHE A 76 -1.04 22.06 -8.77
N ARG A 77 -0.92 22.51 -7.52
CA ARG A 77 -2.07 23.04 -6.78
C ARG A 77 -2.65 24.31 -7.41
N GLY A 78 -1.82 25.15 -8.04
CA GLY A 78 -2.24 26.33 -8.77
C GLY A 78 -2.87 26.03 -10.14
N LEU A 79 -2.52 24.88 -10.75
CA LEU A 79 -2.97 24.47 -12.08
C LEU A 79 -4.22 23.58 -12.00
N THR A 80 -5.33 24.14 -11.47
CA THR A 80 -6.58 23.41 -11.21
C THR A 80 -7.11 22.70 -12.44
N ASP A 81 -7.18 23.40 -13.59
CA ASP A 81 -7.74 22.87 -14.83
C ASP A 81 -6.93 21.69 -15.39
N VAL A 82 -5.61 21.75 -15.24
CA VAL A 82 -4.71 20.67 -15.66
C VAL A 82 -4.93 19.44 -14.79
N VAL A 83 -4.97 19.64 -13.47
CA VAL A 83 -5.19 18.54 -12.49
C VAL A 83 -6.55 17.90 -12.72
N ASP A 84 -7.61 18.68 -12.95
CA ASP A 84 -8.95 18.17 -13.20
C ASP A 84 -9.03 17.42 -14.55
N SER A 85 -8.30 17.90 -15.57
CA SER A 85 -8.24 17.21 -16.87
C SER A 85 -7.51 15.86 -16.75
N ILE A 86 -6.39 15.82 -16.02
CA ILE A 86 -5.66 14.58 -15.74
C ILE A 86 -6.49 13.64 -14.88
N SER A 87 -7.21 14.15 -13.88
CA SER A 87 -8.11 13.35 -13.04
C SER A 87 -9.21 12.68 -13.87
N ARG A 88 -9.83 13.41 -14.81
CA ARG A 88 -10.83 12.84 -15.74
C ARG A 88 -10.22 11.78 -16.65
N LEU A 89 -9.03 12.03 -17.19
CA LEU A 89 -8.32 11.07 -18.04
C LEU A 89 -8.02 9.78 -17.27
N LEU A 90 -7.46 9.89 -16.07
CA LEU A 90 -7.17 8.75 -15.20
C LEU A 90 -8.43 7.95 -14.87
N SER A 91 -9.52 8.61 -14.47
CA SER A 91 -10.80 7.95 -14.21
C SER A 91 -11.34 7.23 -15.46
N GLY A 92 -11.18 7.82 -16.65
CA GLY A 92 -11.53 7.19 -17.92
C GLY A 92 -10.70 5.93 -18.21
N ILE A 93 -9.37 6.00 -17.98
CA ILE A 93 -8.47 4.86 -18.14
C ILE A 93 -8.82 3.75 -17.16
N ILE A 94 -9.05 4.07 -15.88
CA ILE A 94 -9.43 3.07 -14.86
C ILE A 94 -10.77 2.42 -15.21
N LYS A 95 -11.75 3.22 -15.69
CA LYS A 95 -13.03 2.72 -16.17
C LYS A 95 -12.87 1.73 -17.34
N LEU A 96 -11.91 1.96 -18.23
CA LEU A 96 -11.60 1.03 -19.31
C LEU A 96 -10.87 -0.22 -18.82
N LEU A 97 -9.93 -0.08 -17.87
CA LEU A 97 -9.09 -1.19 -17.38
C LEU A 97 -9.82 -2.12 -16.41
N LEU A 98 -10.81 -1.63 -15.65
CA LEU A 98 -11.51 -2.44 -14.66
C LEU A 98 -12.13 -3.73 -15.24
N PRO A 99 -12.81 -3.74 -16.40
CA PRO A 99 -13.31 -4.97 -17.00
C PRO A 99 -12.21 -6.01 -17.32
N PHE A 100 -11.05 -5.54 -17.81
CA PHE A 100 -9.91 -6.44 -18.06
C PHE A 100 -9.37 -7.04 -16.77
N LEU A 101 -9.26 -6.24 -15.72
CA LEU A 101 -8.84 -6.69 -14.41
C LEU A 101 -9.80 -7.76 -13.84
N LEU A 102 -11.12 -7.60 -14.06
CA LEU A 102 -12.11 -8.58 -13.66
C LEU A 102 -11.96 -9.90 -14.41
N VAL A 103 -11.74 -9.84 -15.73
CA VAL A 103 -11.50 -11.05 -16.53
C VAL A 103 -10.23 -11.76 -16.04
N MET A 104 -9.13 -11.03 -15.84
CA MET A 104 -7.90 -11.61 -15.29
C MET A 104 -8.13 -12.28 -13.93
N THR A 105 -8.87 -11.60 -13.05
CA THR A 105 -9.24 -12.11 -11.72
C THR A 105 -10.07 -13.38 -11.81
N ALA A 106 -11.07 -13.43 -12.72
CA ALA A 106 -11.91 -14.59 -12.94
C ALA A 106 -11.11 -15.77 -13.48
N VAL A 107 -10.25 -15.54 -14.49
CA VAL A 107 -9.36 -16.56 -15.05
C VAL A 107 -8.42 -17.12 -13.98
N PHE A 108 -7.82 -16.25 -13.16
CA PHE A 108 -6.96 -16.66 -12.07
C PHE A 108 -7.70 -17.57 -11.07
N LEU A 109 -8.90 -17.17 -10.62
CA LEU A 109 -9.70 -17.96 -9.68
C LEU A 109 -10.13 -19.31 -10.25
N VAL A 110 -10.48 -19.36 -11.54
CA VAL A 110 -10.82 -20.62 -12.23
C VAL A 110 -9.59 -21.51 -12.37
N ALA A 111 -8.42 -20.94 -12.65
CA ALA A 111 -7.18 -21.71 -12.80
C ALA A 111 -6.68 -22.31 -11.46
N LEU A 112 -6.92 -21.61 -10.35
CA LEU A 112 -6.36 -21.96 -9.05
C LEU A 112 -6.66 -23.39 -8.55
N PRO A 113 -7.88 -23.94 -8.69
CA PRO A 113 -8.16 -25.32 -8.33
C PRO A 113 -7.42 -26.36 -9.18
N PHE A 114 -7.04 -26.02 -10.43
CA PHE A 114 -6.34 -26.91 -11.33
C PHE A 114 -4.82 -26.88 -11.17
N THR A 115 -4.27 -25.73 -10.80
CA THR A 115 -2.82 -25.55 -10.61
C THR A 115 -2.35 -25.88 -9.20
N GLY A 116 -3.27 -25.85 -8.24
CA GLY A 116 -2.97 -26.01 -6.81
C GLY A 116 -2.41 -24.75 -6.13
N LEU A 117 -2.59 -24.70 -4.83
CA LEU A 117 -2.11 -23.57 -4.00
C LEU A 117 -0.60 -23.64 -3.73
N GLU A 118 0.01 -24.82 -3.82
CA GLU A 118 1.43 -25.03 -3.51
C GLU A 118 2.34 -24.20 -4.42
N ILE A 119 2.02 -24.14 -5.72
CA ILE A 119 2.78 -23.35 -6.70
C ILE A 119 2.75 -21.84 -6.34
N LEU A 120 1.61 -21.35 -5.87
CA LEU A 120 1.46 -19.95 -5.47
C LEU A 120 2.37 -19.59 -4.30
N TRP A 121 2.56 -20.54 -3.36
CA TRP A 121 3.41 -20.32 -2.19
C TRP A 121 4.88 -20.62 -2.43
N ALA A 122 5.21 -21.47 -3.39
CA ALA A 122 6.58 -21.82 -3.74
C ALA A 122 7.41 -20.60 -4.20
N THR A 123 6.78 -19.61 -4.84
CA THR A 123 7.45 -18.39 -5.32
C THR A 123 7.79 -17.39 -4.24
N ASN A 124 7.39 -17.61 -3.00
CA ASN A 124 7.51 -16.66 -1.89
C ASN A 124 6.83 -15.29 -2.09
N GLN A 125 6.18 -15.05 -3.23
CA GLN A 125 5.53 -13.76 -3.57
C GLN A 125 4.00 -13.84 -3.58
N GLY A 126 3.42 -15.04 -3.50
CA GLY A 126 1.98 -15.26 -3.65
C GLY A 126 1.12 -14.40 -2.74
N THR A 127 1.46 -14.30 -1.46
CA THR A 127 0.75 -13.46 -0.50
C THR A 127 0.76 -11.98 -0.91
N MET A 128 1.93 -11.46 -1.27
CA MET A 128 2.07 -10.06 -1.70
C MET A 128 1.27 -9.78 -2.98
N LEU A 129 1.35 -10.68 -3.97
CA LEU A 129 0.61 -10.54 -5.23
C LEU A 129 -0.91 -10.53 -5.01
N LEU A 130 -1.44 -11.40 -4.14
CA LEU A 130 -2.86 -11.43 -3.81
C LEU A 130 -3.30 -10.16 -3.08
N MET A 131 -2.49 -9.64 -2.15
CA MET A 131 -2.77 -8.38 -1.46
C MET A 131 -2.74 -7.20 -2.43
N VAL A 132 -1.77 -7.14 -3.34
CA VAL A 132 -1.69 -6.11 -4.39
C VAL A 132 -2.89 -6.21 -5.33
N LEU A 133 -3.28 -7.40 -5.76
CA LEU A 133 -4.47 -7.60 -6.60
C LEU A 133 -5.74 -7.11 -5.88
N THR A 134 -5.92 -7.48 -4.61
CA THR A 134 -7.04 -6.99 -3.78
C THR A 134 -7.04 -5.47 -3.69
N PHE A 135 -5.89 -4.86 -3.42
CA PHE A 135 -5.75 -3.40 -3.35
C PHE A 135 -6.11 -2.72 -4.67
N ILE A 136 -5.59 -3.22 -5.80
CA ILE A 136 -5.87 -2.66 -7.12
C ILE A 136 -7.36 -2.79 -7.47
N LEU A 137 -7.99 -3.94 -7.17
CA LEU A 137 -9.43 -4.13 -7.36
C LEU A 137 -10.24 -3.12 -6.54
N LEU A 138 -9.96 -2.99 -5.24
CA LEU A 138 -10.61 -2.02 -4.37
C LEU A 138 -10.42 -0.59 -4.87
N LEU A 139 -9.19 -0.23 -5.27
CA LEU A 139 -8.86 1.09 -5.80
C LEU A 139 -9.64 1.40 -7.09
N CYS A 140 -9.63 0.47 -8.06
CA CYS A 140 -10.30 0.65 -9.34
C CYS A 140 -11.83 0.73 -9.17
N ILE A 141 -12.43 -0.14 -8.34
CA ILE A 141 -13.87 -0.10 -8.04
C ILE A 141 -14.21 1.23 -7.38
N ASN A 142 -13.42 1.66 -6.40
CA ASN A 142 -13.61 2.94 -5.71
C ASN A 142 -13.50 4.14 -6.68
N ALA A 143 -12.50 4.14 -7.54
CA ALA A 143 -12.28 5.21 -8.52
C ALA A 143 -13.41 5.30 -9.56
N VAL A 144 -14.06 4.19 -9.92
CA VAL A 144 -15.15 4.16 -10.91
C VAL A 144 -16.49 4.51 -10.28
N TYR A 145 -16.77 4.05 -9.06
CA TYR A 145 -18.05 4.26 -8.37
C TYR A 145 -18.00 5.42 -7.37
N GLN A 146 -17.11 6.35 -7.57
CA GLN A 146 -16.64 7.46 -6.70
C GLN A 146 -17.69 8.08 -5.76
N THR A 147 -18.87 8.36 -6.27
CA THR A 147 -19.84 9.21 -5.58
C THR A 147 -21.08 8.47 -5.14
N GLY A 148 -21.19 7.17 -5.45
CA GLY A 148 -22.43 6.44 -5.23
C GLY A 148 -23.59 6.99 -6.09
N ALA A 149 -23.26 7.74 -7.17
CA ALA A 149 -24.24 8.39 -8.03
C ALA A 149 -25.25 7.39 -8.61
N ALA A 150 -26.48 7.86 -8.81
CA ALA A 150 -27.60 7.05 -9.28
C ALA A 150 -27.39 6.45 -10.69
N GLU A 151 -26.43 6.95 -11.46
CA GLU A 151 -26.15 6.48 -12.80
C GLU A 151 -25.05 5.41 -12.77
N ASN A 152 -25.37 4.22 -13.28
CA ASN A 152 -24.40 3.15 -13.43
C ASN A 152 -23.33 3.55 -14.44
N PRO A 153 -22.02 3.49 -14.07
CA PRO A 153 -20.94 3.84 -15.00
C PRO A 153 -20.79 2.88 -16.17
N TYR A 154 -21.44 1.71 -16.11
CA TYR A 154 -21.38 0.64 -17.09
C TYR A 154 -22.77 0.14 -17.53
N PRO A 155 -22.87 -0.58 -18.67
CA PRO A 155 -24.04 -1.34 -19.02
C PRO A 155 -24.42 -2.33 -17.88
N LEU A 156 -25.71 -2.61 -17.75
CA LEU A 156 -26.25 -3.34 -16.62
C LEU A 156 -25.60 -4.74 -16.41
N TRP A 157 -25.30 -5.45 -17.50
CA TRP A 157 -24.64 -6.76 -17.43
C TRP A 157 -23.24 -6.69 -16.81
N LEU A 158 -22.47 -5.65 -17.19
CA LEU A 158 -21.11 -5.44 -16.66
C LEU A 158 -21.16 -4.95 -15.21
N HIS A 159 -22.14 -4.11 -14.86
CA HIS A 159 -22.37 -3.73 -13.47
C HIS A 159 -22.65 -4.95 -12.59
N HIS A 160 -23.47 -5.91 -13.06
CA HIS A 160 -23.70 -7.16 -12.33
C HIS A 160 -22.44 -8.03 -12.24
N ALA A 161 -21.63 -8.09 -13.29
CA ALA A 161 -20.35 -8.79 -13.26
C ALA A 161 -19.38 -8.19 -12.22
N ILE A 162 -19.30 -6.85 -12.15
CA ILE A 162 -18.50 -6.15 -11.14
C ILE A 162 -19.04 -6.43 -9.74
N THR A 163 -20.37 -6.38 -9.57
CA THR A 163 -21.01 -6.69 -8.27
C THR A 163 -20.70 -8.13 -7.84
N GLY A 164 -20.74 -9.09 -8.78
CA GLY A 164 -20.35 -10.48 -8.52
C GLY A 164 -18.87 -10.61 -8.15
N ALA A 165 -18.00 -9.86 -8.81
CA ALA A 165 -16.57 -9.87 -8.52
C ALA A 165 -16.21 -9.34 -7.12
N LEU A 166 -17.04 -8.50 -6.49
CA LEU A 166 -16.83 -8.09 -5.11
C LEU A 166 -16.76 -9.28 -4.14
N PHE A 167 -17.48 -10.38 -4.41
CA PHE A 167 -17.42 -11.60 -3.59
C PHE A 167 -16.09 -12.33 -3.70
N THR A 168 -15.25 -12.02 -4.67
CA THR A 168 -13.90 -12.59 -4.79
C THR A 168 -12.91 -11.96 -3.80
N LEU A 169 -13.16 -10.73 -3.36
CA LEU A 169 -12.27 -9.99 -2.45
C LEU A 169 -12.05 -10.70 -1.11
N PRO A 170 -13.09 -11.20 -0.40
CA PRO A 170 -12.89 -12.01 0.80
C PRO A 170 -12.12 -13.31 0.54
N ILE A 171 -12.28 -13.93 -0.65
CA ILE A 171 -11.52 -15.13 -1.02
C ILE A 171 -10.03 -14.80 -1.09
N PHE A 172 -9.66 -13.72 -1.77
CA PHE A 172 -8.26 -13.27 -1.81
C PHE A 172 -7.72 -12.89 -0.42
N SER A 173 -8.56 -12.28 0.42
CA SER A 173 -8.18 -11.99 1.80
C SER A 173 -7.92 -13.27 2.59
N ALA A 174 -8.73 -14.31 2.44
CA ALA A 174 -8.53 -15.61 3.08
C ALA A 174 -7.25 -16.31 2.58
N LEU A 175 -7.03 -16.33 1.27
CA LEU A 175 -5.82 -16.89 0.67
C LEU A 175 -4.57 -16.15 1.14
N SER A 176 -4.60 -14.81 1.14
CA SER A 176 -3.50 -13.99 1.63
C SER A 176 -3.21 -14.24 3.11
N PHE A 177 -4.25 -14.45 3.92
CA PHE A 177 -4.10 -14.80 5.34
C PHE A 177 -3.37 -16.12 5.53
N TYR A 178 -3.78 -17.15 4.76
CA TYR A 178 -3.12 -18.45 4.84
C TYR A 178 -1.62 -18.35 4.55
N GLY A 179 -1.24 -17.68 3.47
CA GLY A 179 0.18 -17.51 3.14
C GLY A 179 0.94 -16.64 4.15
N LEU A 180 0.27 -15.64 4.75
CA LEU A 180 0.85 -14.81 5.81
C LEU A 180 1.05 -15.61 7.10
N TYR A 181 0.04 -16.41 7.49
CA TYR A 181 0.08 -17.29 8.66
C TYR A 181 1.21 -18.31 8.55
N ALA A 182 1.32 -19.00 7.41
CA ALA A 182 2.41 -19.97 7.19
C ALA A 182 3.81 -19.36 7.37
N ARG A 183 3.99 -18.10 6.94
CA ARG A 183 5.27 -17.40 7.12
C ARG A 183 5.52 -16.92 8.54
N LEU A 184 4.47 -16.55 9.28
CA LEU A 184 4.59 -16.19 10.68
C LEU A 184 4.98 -17.41 11.53
N ASP A 185 4.44 -18.57 11.20
CA ASP A 185 4.75 -19.83 11.87
C ASP A 185 6.22 -20.24 11.64
N GLN A 186 6.71 -20.13 10.40
CA GLN A 186 8.08 -20.53 10.03
C GLN A 186 9.17 -19.59 10.57
N TYR A 187 8.95 -18.28 10.52
CA TYR A 187 10.05 -17.30 10.70
C TYR A 187 9.78 -16.29 11.83
N ALA A 188 8.70 -16.47 12.60
CA ALA A 188 8.24 -15.57 13.66
C ALA A 188 7.97 -14.12 13.19
N TRP A 189 7.78 -13.22 14.12
CA TRP A 189 7.41 -11.85 13.87
C TRP A 189 8.62 -10.98 13.55
N THR A 190 8.54 -10.26 12.40
CA THR A 190 9.45 -9.19 12.03
C THR A 190 8.66 -7.91 11.80
N VAL A 191 9.32 -6.75 11.80
CA VAL A 191 8.67 -5.45 11.53
C VAL A 191 7.89 -5.46 10.21
N VAL A 192 8.49 -6.03 9.17
CA VAL A 192 7.85 -6.16 7.84
C VAL A 192 6.58 -7.02 7.90
N ARG A 193 6.58 -8.11 8.69
CA ARG A 193 5.41 -8.99 8.85
C ARG A 193 4.31 -8.34 9.67
N TYR A 194 4.65 -7.54 10.69
CA TYR A 194 3.65 -6.72 11.39
C TYR A 194 2.94 -5.77 10.41
N TRP A 195 3.69 -5.07 9.57
CA TRP A 195 3.10 -4.23 8.53
C TRP A 195 2.27 -5.02 7.52
N ALA A 196 2.71 -6.20 7.11
CA ALA A 196 1.95 -7.06 6.22
C ALA A 196 0.60 -7.47 6.84
N VAL A 197 0.57 -7.81 8.14
CA VAL A 197 -0.68 -8.11 8.87
C VAL A 197 -1.59 -6.88 8.94
N VAL A 198 -1.04 -5.72 9.23
CA VAL A 198 -1.82 -4.46 9.28
C VAL A 198 -2.45 -4.15 7.92
N ILE A 199 -1.67 -4.22 6.85
CA ILE A 199 -2.17 -3.99 5.49
C ILE A 199 -3.21 -5.04 5.10
N TRP A 200 -2.95 -6.32 5.40
CA TRP A 200 -3.91 -7.39 5.18
C TRP A 200 -5.23 -7.13 5.91
N LEU A 201 -5.18 -6.74 7.20
CA LEU A 201 -6.36 -6.45 8.00
C LEU A 201 -7.18 -5.31 7.39
N ILE A 202 -6.54 -4.23 6.95
CA ILE A 202 -7.20 -3.11 6.28
C ILE A 202 -7.90 -3.60 5.00
N LEU A 203 -7.19 -4.32 4.13
CA LEU A 203 -7.75 -4.86 2.88
C LEU A 203 -8.91 -5.83 3.15
N CYS A 204 -8.79 -6.66 4.18
CA CYS A 204 -9.81 -7.58 4.62
C CYS A 204 -11.09 -6.83 5.05
N LEU A 205 -10.96 -5.81 5.89
CA LEU A 205 -12.08 -5.00 6.34
C LEU A 205 -12.79 -4.29 5.19
N PHE A 206 -12.05 -3.72 4.23
CA PHE A 206 -12.64 -3.14 3.02
C PHE A 206 -13.36 -4.20 2.19
N SER A 207 -12.75 -5.38 2.00
CA SER A 207 -13.32 -6.49 1.24
C SER A 207 -14.67 -6.94 1.82
N PHE A 208 -14.72 -7.19 3.13
CA PHE A 208 -15.96 -7.54 3.81
C PHE A 208 -16.96 -6.38 3.84
N GLY A 209 -16.52 -5.16 4.02
CA GLY A 209 -17.36 -3.96 4.00
C GLY A 209 -18.11 -3.82 2.68
N TYR A 210 -17.43 -4.02 1.54
CA TYR A 210 -18.04 -3.94 0.22
C TYR A 210 -19.00 -5.10 -0.06
N VAL A 211 -18.68 -6.32 0.36
CA VAL A 211 -19.61 -7.45 0.27
C VAL A 211 -20.86 -7.21 1.11
N LEU A 212 -20.70 -6.69 2.33
CA LEU A 212 -21.84 -6.32 3.19
C LEU A 212 -22.71 -5.21 2.54
N ALA A 213 -22.09 -4.24 1.85
CA ALA A 213 -22.83 -3.23 1.10
C ALA A 213 -23.69 -3.87 0.00
N VAL A 214 -23.13 -4.81 -0.75
CA VAL A 214 -23.89 -5.55 -1.78
C VAL A 214 -25.04 -6.36 -1.18
N ILE A 215 -24.79 -7.10 -0.11
CA ILE A 215 -25.81 -7.94 0.54
C ILE A 215 -26.97 -7.09 1.10
N LYS A 216 -26.65 -5.96 1.76
CA LYS A 216 -27.64 -5.11 2.40
C LYS A 216 -28.40 -4.21 1.41
N CYS A 217 -27.70 -3.58 0.49
CA CYS A 217 -28.25 -2.55 -0.38
C CYS A 217 -28.51 -3.03 -1.82
N ARG A 218 -28.13 -4.24 -2.16
CA ARG A 218 -28.32 -4.84 -3.50
C ARG A 218 -27.88 -3.86 -4.61
N ALA A 219 -28.80 -3.40 -5.48
CA ALA A 219 -28.49 -2.48 -6.57
C ALA A 219 -27.93 -1.11 -6.13
N ALA A 220 -28.25 -0.70 -4.89
CA ALA A 220 -27.78 0.58 -4.31
C ALA A 220 -26.48 0.43 -3.48
N TRP A 221 -25.73 -0.67 -3.65
CA TRP A 221 -24.49 -0.90 -2.90
C TRP A 221 -23.44 0.24 -3.03
N PRO A 222 -23.35 0.99 -4.17
CA PRO A 222 -22.38 2.07 -4.26
C PRO A 222 -22.62 3.20 -3.25
N THR A 223 -23.87 3.44 -2.85
CA THR A 223 -24.18 4.46 -1.83
C THR A 223 -23.67 4.06 -0.45
N MET A 224 -23.78 2.77 -0.09
CA MET A 224 -23.26 2.26 1.17
C MET A 224 -21.72 2.16 1.16
N MET A 225 -21.09 1.98 -0.01
CA MET A 225 -19.64 2.00 -0.16
C MET A 225 -19.03 3.29 0.37
N ALA A 226 -19.69 4.44 0.14
CA ALA A 226 -19.25 5.74 0.67
C ALA A 226 -19.14 5.73 2.21
N SER A 227 -20.15 5.18 2.91
CA SER A 227 -20.12 5.06 4.37
C SER A 227 -19.04 4.09 4.86
N VAL A 228 -18.86 2.95 4.16
CA VAL A 228 -17.79 1.99 4.46
C VAL A 228 -16.43 2.67 4.33
N ASN A 229 -16.20 3.42 3.26
CA ASN A 229 -14.94 4.11 3.02
C ASN A 229 -14.66 5.18 4.08
N SER A 230 -15.66 5.94 4.49
CA SER A 230 -15.51 6.96 5.54
C SER A 230 -15.11 6.34 6.87
N ILE A 231 -15.83 5.30 7.30
CA ILE A 231 -15.56 4.59 8.57
C ILE A 231 -14.17 3.95 8.54
N LEU A 232 -13.85 3.19 7.48
CA LEU A 232 -12.57 2.52 7.38
C LEU A 232 -11.42 3.49 7.11
N GLY A 233 -11.68 4.64 6.47
CA GLY A 233 -10.70 5.71 6.34
C GLY A 233 -10.27 6.27 7.70
N VAL A 234 -11.22 6.53 8.61
CA VAL A 234 -10.91 6.91 9.99
C VAL A 234 -10.15 5.79 10.71
N PHE A 235 -10.57 4.54 10.54
CA PHE A 235 -9.87 3.38 11.10
C PHE A 235 -8.41 3.31 10.63
N VAL A 236 -8.14 3.51 9.34
CA VAL A 236 -6.77 3.54 8.78
C VAL A 236 -5.94 4.64 9.43
N ILE A 237 -6.50 5.85 9.60
CA ILE A 237 -5.80 6.94 10.28
C ILE A 237 -5.44 6.55 11.72
N VAL A 238 -6.39 5.97 12.46
CA VAL A 238 -6.15 5.51 13.83
C VAL A 238 -5.05 4.45 13.87
N VAL A 239 -5.09 3.46 12.98
CA VAL A 239 -4.05 2.42 12.89
C VAL A 239 -2.68 3.02 12.59
N LEU A 240 -2.59 3.97 11.66
CA LEU A 240 -1.34 4.65 11.33
C LEU A 240 -0.79 5.46 12.52
N LEU A 241 -1.65 6.16 13.25
CA LEU A 241 -1.25 6.91 14.45
C LEU A 241 -0.75 5.97 15.55
N LEU A 242 -1.47 4.86 15.79
CA LEU A 242 -1.06 3.86 16.78
C LEU A 242 0.27 3.19 16.41
N SER A 243 0.45 2.83 15.13
CA SER A 243 1.68 2.17 14.64
C SER A 243 2.91 3.09 14.71
N ASN A 244 2.72 4.40 14.74
CA ASN A 244 3.78 5.39 14.91
C ASN A 244 3.88 5.89 16.37
N SER A 245 3.11 5.35 17.29
CA SER A 245 3.13 5.69 18.71
C SER A 245 3.97 4.68 19.51
N PRO A 246 4.43 5.05 20.72
CA PRO A 246 5.09 4.11 21.62
C PRO A 246 4.20 2.92 22.05
N LEU A 247 2.88 2.99 21.82
CA LEU A 247 1.92 1.94 22.19
C LEU A 247 2.04 0.70 21.32
N LEU A 248 2.29 0.88 20.01
CA LEU A 248 2.49 -0.20 19.04
C LEU A 248 3.88 -0.09 18.38
N ASP A 249 4.92 -0.23 19.20
CA ASP A 249 6.29 -0.26 18.70
C ASP A 249 6.62 -1.64 18.13
N PHE A 250 6.43 -1.82 16.82
CA PHE A 250 6.70 -3.08 16.11
C PHE A 250 8.15 -3.54 16.24
N ARG A 251 9.11 -2.65 16.51
CA ARG A 251 10.49 -3.02 16.74
C ARG A 251 10.65 -3.75 18.05
N LYS A 252 10.02 -3.28 19.12
CA LYS A 252 10.02 -3.94 20.43
C LYS A 252 9.29 -5.28 20.38
N LEU A 253 8.14 -5.33 19.72
CA LEU A 253 7.36 -6.56 19.56
C LEU A 253 8.15 -7.60 18.75
N SER A 254 8.80 -7.18 17.67
CA SER A 254 9.67 -8.04 16.86
C SER A 254 10.87 -8.54 17.67
N LEU A 255 11.54 -7.67 18.43
CA LEU A 255 12.64 -8.05 19.29
C LEU A 255 12.20 -9.13 20.29
N ALA A 256 11.10 -8.92 21.00
CA ALA A 256 10.56 -9.90 21.95
C ALA A 256 10.29 -11.26 21.30
N SER A 257 9.73 -11.26 20.07
CA SER A 257 9.47 -12.49 19.33
C SER A 257 10.76 -13.21 18.90
N GLN A 258 11.78 -12.50 18.42
CA GLN A 258 13.05 -13.08 18.01
C GLN A 258 13.86 -13.61 19.23
N MET A 259 13.89 -12.83 20.30
CA MET A 259 14.54 -13.26 21.55
C MET A 259 13.86 -14.48 22.16
N HIS A 260 12.53 -14.57 22.09
CA HIS A 260 11.82 -15.77 22.56
C HIS A 260 12.21 -17.02 21.77
N ARG A 261 12.44 -16.93 20.46
CA ARG A 261 12.92 -18.07 19.65
C ARG A 261 14.33 -18.51 20.06
N LEU A 262 15.21 -17.58 20.34
CA LEU A 262 16.57 -17.89 20.83
C LEU A 262 16.52 -18.56 22.20
N THR A 263 15.79 -17.99 23.15
CA THR A 263 15.70 -18.49 24.52
C THR A 263 14.92 -19.79 24.65
N SER A 264 13.95 -20.06 23.75
CA SER A 264 13.22 -21.32 23.70
C SER A 264 13.96 -22.44 22.98
N GLY A 265 15.14 -22.18 22.40
CA GLY A 265 15.89 -23.15 21.61
C GLY A 265 15.29 -23.48 20.24
N ALA A 266 14.28 -22.68 19.77
CA ALA A 266 13.69 -22.85 18.45
C ALA A 266 14.63 -22.45 17.30
N VAL A 267 15.68 -21.68 17.61
CA VAL A 267 16.78 -21.31 16.70
C VAL A 267 18.08 -21.47 17.47
N SER A 268 19.08 -22.09 16.83
CA SER A 268 20.42 -22.18 17.41
C SER A 268 21.08 -20.80 17.46
N PRO A 269 22.00 -20.54 18.41
CA PRO A 269 22.76 -19.28 18.43
C PRO A 269 23.51 -19.00 17.11
N GLU A 270 23.98 -20.06 16.44
CA GLU A 270 24.71 -19.98 15.15
C GLU A 270 23.80 -19.54 13.96
N ASP A 271 22.53 -19.94 14.01
CA ASP A 271 21.53 -19.60 12.97
C ASP A 271 20.72 -18.33 13.31
N PHE A 272 21.02 -17.69 14.44
CA PHE A 272 20.32 -16.51 14.88
C PHE A 272 20.74 -15.28 14.06
N ASP A 273 19.74 -14.53 13.52
CA ASP A 273 19.96 -13.36 12.66
C ASP A 273 20.28 -12.10 13.51
N ASP A 274 21.54 -11.96 13.93
CA ASP A 274 22.04 -10.78 14.63
C ASP A 274 22.07 -9.53 13.75
N GLN A 275 22.23 -9.70 12.43
CA GLN A 275 22.18 -8.60 11.46
C GLN A 275 20.81 -7.96 11.42
N TYR A 276 19.75 -8.75 11.54
CA TYR A 276 18.38 -8.24 11.63
C TYR A 276 18.21 -7.33 12.87
N LEU A 277 18.71 -7.75 14.01
CA LEU A 277 18.64 -6.94 15.24
C LEU A 277 19.40 -5.62 15.08
N ARG A 278 20.58 -5.67 14.48
CA ARG A 278 21.47 -4.52 14.29
C ARG A 278 20.90 -3.50 13.30
N ASN A 279 20.39 -3.98 12.15
CA ASN A 279 20.06 -3.10 11.03
C ASN A 279 18.61 -2.65 11.04
N GLU A 280 17.66 -3.51 11.48
CA GLU A 280 16.22 -3.26 11.33
C GLU A 280 15.55 -2.79 12.63
N LEU A 281 16.07 -3.19 13.79
CA LEU A 281 15.44 -2.89 15.07
C LEU A 281 15.98 -1.61 15.75
N ALA A 282 16.98 -0.95 15.16
CA ALA A 282 17.57 0.28 15.68
C ALA A 282 17.96 0.18 17.17
N ARG A 283 17.58 1.14 18.03
CA ARG A 283 17.96 1.17 19.46
C ARG A 283 17.56 -0.08 20.25
N PRO A 284 16.33 -0.62 20.15
CA PRO A 284 15.97 -1.86 20.85
C PRO A 284 16.88 -3.05 20.48
N GLY A 285 17.17 -3.23 19.21
CA GLY A 285 18.05 -4.30 18.75
C GLY A 285 19.49 -4.14 19.22
N TYR A 286 20.02 -2.92 19.21
CA TYR A 286 21.36 -2.62 19.70
C TYR A 286 21.53 -2.95 21.19
N LEU A 287 20.55 -2.58 22.02
CA LEU A 287 20.60 -2.89 23.48
C LEU A 287 20.55 -4.39 23.73
N ALA A 288 19.70 -5.11 23.00
CA ALA A 288 19.62 -6.57 23.12
C ALA A 288 20.92 -7.27 22.72
N LEU A 289 21.60 -6.81 21.66
CA LEU A 289 22.91 -7.34 21.26
C LEU A 289 23.98 -7.09 22.32
N GLN A 290 23.98 -5.93 23.00
CA GLN A 290 24.89 -5.66 24.12
C GLN A 290 24.64 -6.62 25.29
N GLU A 291 23.37 -6.90 25.62
CA GLU A 291 23.01 -7.83 26.68
C GLU A 291 23.46 -9.26 26.35
N LEU A 292 23.27 -9.72 25.09
CA LEU A 292 23.73 -11.03 24.63
C LEU A 292 25.25 -11.16 24.70
N THR A 293 26.00 -10.15 24.24
CA THR A 293 27.46 -10.13 24.27
C THR A 293 28.02 -10.11 25.72
N ALA A 294 27.26 -9.52 26.66
CA ALA A 294 27.66 -9.50 28.06
C ALA A 294 27.43 -10.83 28.80
N GLN A 295 26.53 -11.67 28.26
CA GLN A 295 26.21 -12.99 28.84
C GLN A 295 27.15 -14.10 28.34
N ASP A 296 27.78 -13.88 27.18
CA ASP A 296 28.72 -14.83 26.56
C ASP A 296 30.04 -14.09 26.25
N PRO A 297 30.97 -13.97 27.24
CA PRO A 297 32.22 -13.21 27.10
C PRO A 297 33.28 -13.91 26.25
#